data_d1daf462c8ccab8e24f45d2ae74720ae
#
_entry.id   d1daf462c8ccab8e24f45d2ae74720ae
#
_cell.length_a   1.000
_cell.length_b   1.000
_cell.length_c   1.000
_cell.angle_alpha   90.00
_cell.angle_beta   90.00
_cell.angle_gamma   90.00
#
_symmetry.space_group_name_H-M   'P 1'
#
loop_
_entity.id
_entity.type
_entity.pdbx_description
1 polymer ?
#
loop_
_entity_poly.entity_id
_entity_poly.type
_entity_poly.pdbx_seq_one_letter_code
_entity_poly.pdbx_strand_id
1 'polypeptide(L)'
;GLEIGSELFVGHSPERVIPGKILYELVHNSRIAGGINQESAQRIADLYRTFVEGEIYLTNARTAELCKLAENTFRDINIAYANELALICEKSGINVWEAISLCNNHPRVNIHQPGPGVGGHCIAVDPWFIVEKQPDTAKLIHQARLINDNMPTIVAQKIINLTQGQDKP
;
A
#
# COMPACT_ATOMS: atom_id res chain seq x y z
N GLY A 1 -5.88 -16.97 -33.96
CA GLY A 1 -5.07 -16.45 -32.83
C GLY A 1 -4.69 -17.59 -31.90
N LEU A 2 -3.71 -17.38 -31.03
CA LEU A 2 -3.28 -18.40 -30.05
C LEU A 2 -4.38 -18.64 -29.03
N GLU A 3 -4.55 -19.89 -28.61
CA GLU A 3 -5.50 -20.24 -27.57
C GLU A 3 -4.90 -19.98 -26.18
N ILE A 4 -5.59 -19.14 -25.40
CA ILE A 4 -5.13 -18.79 -24.05
C ILE A 4 -5.33 -19.98 -23.10
N GLY A 5 -4.26 -20.37 -22.42
CA GLY A 5 -4.26 -21.46 -21.44
C GLY A 5 -3.73 -22.79 -21.96
N SER A 6 -3.55 -22.91 -23.29
CA SER A 6 -2.95 -24.07 -23.95
C SER A 6 -1.75 -23.71 -24.82
N GLU A 7 -1.88 -22.64 -25.61
CA GLU A 7 -0.81 -22.14 -26.49
C GLU A 7 -0.16 -20.85 -25.94
N LEU A 8 -0.97 -20.01 -25.26
CA LEU A 8 -0.50 -18.78 -24.61
C LEU A 8 -0.74 -18.87 -23.10
N PHE A 9 0.31 -18.81 -22.31
CA PHE A 9 0.27 -18.86 -20.85
C PHE A 9 0.32 -17.43 -20.30
N VAL A 10 -0.72 -17.07 -19.53
CA VAL A 10 -0.92 -15.73 -19.00
C VAL A 10 -1.09 -15.76 -17.50
N GLY A 11 -0.52 -14.77 -16.82
CA GLY A 11 -0.68 -14.62 -15.39
C GLY A 11 -0.18 -13.30 -14.88
N HIS A 12 -0.32 -13.11 -13.58
CA HIS A 12 0.10 -11.95 -12.83
C HIS A 12 1.04 -12.35 -11.71
N SER A 13 2.17 -11.66 -11.59
CA SER A 13 3.09 -11.79 -10.47
C SER A 13 3.38 -10.41 -9.88
N PRO A 14 2.88 -10.10 -8.68
CA PRO A 14 3.05 -8.79 -8.06
C PRO A 14 4.51 -8.45 -7.81
N GLU A 15 4.95 -7.25 -8.20
CA GLU A 15 6.27 -6.76 -7.85
C GLU A 15 6.23 -6.02 -6.49
N ARG A 16 7.23 -6.32 -5.63
CA ARG A 16 7.29 -5.88 -4.24
C ARG A 16 8.63 -5.25 -3.86
N VAL A 17 9.54 -5.07 -4.81
CA VAL A 17 10.88 -4.51 -4.54
C VAL A 17 10.80 -3.03 -4.20
N ILE A 18 11.74 -2.57 -3.37
CA ILE A 18 11.90 -1.15 -3.04
C ILE A 18 13.12 -0.55 -3.73
N PRO A 19 13.06 0.73 -4.13
CA PRO A 19 14.20 1.45 -4.67
C PRO A 19 15.42 1.37 -3.75
N GLY A 20 16.59 1.16 -4.32
CA GLY A 20 17.87 1.03 -3.59
C GLY A 20 18.23 -0.41 -3.19
N LYS A 21 17.26 -1.36 -3.19
CA LYS A 21 17.53 -2.78 -2.89
C LYS A 21 17.00 -3.74 -3.96
N ILE A 22 16.71 -3.23 -5.15
CA ILE A 22 15.99 -3.96 -6.21
C ILE A 22 16.62 -5.32 -6.50
N LEU A 23 17.93 -5.37 -6.78
CA LEU A 23 18.61 -6.62 -7.15
C LEU A 23 18.61 -7.63 -6.00
N TYR A 24 18.81 -7.17 -4.77
CA TYR A 24 18.77 -8.04 -3.61
C TYR A 24 17.35 -8.60 -3.39
N GLU A 25 16.35 -7.73 -3.36
CA GLU A 25 14.97 -8.13 -3.11
C GLU A 25 14.36 -8.93 -4.26
N LEU A 26 14.82 -8.71 -5.50
CA LEU A 26 14.40 -9.50 -6.66
C LEU A 26 14.74 -10.99 -6.48
N VAL A 27 15.89 -11.27 -5.88
CA VAL A 27 16.37 -12.64 -5.65
C VAL A 27 15.82 -13.23 -4.34
N HIS A 28 15.79 -12.46 -3.26
CA HIS A 28 15.54 -13.01 -1.93
C HIS A 28 14.08 -12.94 -1.46
N ASN A 29 13.27 -12.03 -2.03
CA ASN A 29 11.87 -11.93 -1.63
C ASN A 29 11.04 -13.07 -2.20
N SER A 30 10.10 -13.57 -1.38
CA SER A 30 9.09 -14.52 -1.84
C SER A 30 8.21 -13.92 -2.94
N ARG A 31 7.76 -14.75 -3.88
CA ARG A 31 6.96 -14.37 -5.04
C ARG A 31 5.57 -15.01 -5.03
N ILE A 32 4.62 -14.32 -5.65
CA ILE A 32 3.30 -14.88 -5.97
C ILE A 32 3.27 -15.11 -7.49
N ALA A 33 2.99 -16.30 -7.90
CA ALA A 33 2.79 -16.69 -9.30
C ALA A 33 1.32 -17.03 -9.54
N GLY A 34 0.56 -16.04 -10.03
CA GLY A 34 -0.87 -16.19 -10.30
C GLY A 34 -1.12 -16.44 -11.78
N GLY A 35 -1.63 -17.61 -12.14
CA GLY A 35 -1.96 -17.98 -13.52
C GLY A 35 -3.46 -17.90 -13.82
N ILE A 36 -3.85 -17.75 -15.09
CA ILE A 36 -5.24 -17.92 -15.52
C ILE A 36 -5.69 -19.38 -15.36
N ASN A 37 -4.75 -20.30 -15.39
CA ASN A 37 -4.89 -21.72 -15.07
C ASN A 37 -3.64 -22.21 -14.33
N GLN A 38 -3.67 -23.44 -13.84
CA GLN A 38 -2.58 -24.02 -13.06
C GLN A 38 -1.27 -24.10 -13.86
N GLU A 39 -1.32 -24.44 -15.14
CA GLU A 39 -0.13 -24.51 -15.97
C GLU A 39 0.53 -23.15 -16.17
N SER A 40 -0.26 -22.09 -16.39
CA SER A 40 0.25 -20.72 -16.44
C SER A 40 0.96 -20.33 -15.15
N ALA A 41 0.36 -20.62 -13.98
CA ALA A 41 0.98 -20.35 -12.70
C ALA A 41 2.30 -21.12 -12.52
N GLN A 42 2.32 -22.40 -12.94
CA GLN A 42 3.51 -23.24 -12.85
C GLN A 42 4.65 -22.72 -13.72
N ARG A 43 4.37 -22.32 -14.97
CA ARG A 43 5.38 -21.77 -15.88
C ARG A 43 5.98 -20.46 -15.36
N ILE A 44 5.15 -19.59 -14.77
CA ILE A 44 5.63 -18.37 -14.11
C ILE A 44 6.54 -18.73 -12.93
N ALA A 45 6.14 -19.69 -12.10
CA ALA A 45 6.94 -20.14 -10.98
C ALA A 45 8.28 -20.77 -11.43
N ASP A 46 8.27 -21.57 -12.48
CA ASP A 46 9.49 -22.19 -13.01
C ASP A 46 10.48 -21.13 -13.54
N LEU A 47 9.98 -20.07 -14.18
CA LEU A 47 10.81 -18.94 -14.57
C LEU A 47 11.44 -18.27 -13.34
N TYR A 48 10.66 -17.96 -12.31
CA TYR A 48 11.20 -17.34 -11.11
C TYR A 48 12.20 -18.23 -10.37
N ARG A 49 11.99 -19.54 -10.32
CA ARG A 49 12.93 -20.51 -9.69
C ARG A 49 14.33 -20.50 -10.31
N THR A 50 14.50 -19.92 -11.48
CA THR A 50 15.83 -19.79 -12.10
C THR A 50 16.73 -18.79 -11.40
N PHE A 51 16.17 -17.85 -10.61
CA PHE A 51 16.94 -16.81 -9.94
C PHE A 51 16.41 -16.38 -8.57
N VAL A 52 15.18 -16.76 -8.19
CA VAL A 52 14.59 -16.42 -6.89
C VAL A 52 14.92 -17.49 -5.86
N GLU A 53 15.51 -17.09 -4.75
CA GLU A 53 15.82 -17.93 -3.59
C GLU A 53 14.68 -17.95 -2.56
N GLY A 54 13.79 -16.94 -2.58
CA GLY A 54 12.60 -16.87 -1.74
C GLY A 54 11.54 -17.90 -2.15
N GLU A 55 10.53 -18.10 -1.30
CA GLU A 55 9.43 -19.01 -1.62
C GLU A 55 8.56 -18.48 -2.76
N ILE A 56 8.03 -19.40 -3.58
CA ILE A 56 7.13 -19.06 -4.69
C ILE A 56 5.76 -19.68 -4.44
N TYR A 57 4.77 -18.82 -4.22
CA TYR A 57 3.40 -19.22 -3.94
C TYR A 57 2.56 -19.24 -5.21
N LEU A 58 2.01 -20.42 -5.55
CA LEU A 58 1.13 -20.59 -6.70
C LEU A 58 -0.31 -20.21 -6.33
N THR A 59 -0.95 -19.43 -7.22
CA THR A 59 -2.37 -19.06 -7.06
C THR A 59 -3.00 -18.77 -8.44
N ASN A 60 -4.24 -18.29 -8.47
CA ASN A 60 -4.87 -17.76 -9.68
C ASN A 60 -4.53 -16.28 -9.88
N ALA A 61 -4.63 -15.80 -11.12
CA ALA A 61 -4.27 -14.43 -11.48
C ALA A 61 -5.06 -13.37 -10.68
N ARG A 62 -6.36 -13.57 -10.48
CA ARG A 62 -7.22 -12.62 -9.72
C ARG A 62 -6.77 -12.47 -8.27
N THR A 63 -6.41 -13.58 -7.63
CA THR A 63 -5.89 -13.55 -6.26
C THR A 63 -4.55 -12.82 -6.21
N ALA A 64 -3.65 -13.05 -7.16
CA ALA A 64 -2.37 -12.37 -7.23
C ALA A 64 -2.53 -10.85 -7.44
N GLU A 65 -3.45 -10.43 -8.31
CA GLU A 65 -3.79 -9.01 -8.49
C GLU A 65 -4.34 -8.38 -7.21
N LEU A 66 -5.29 -9.05 -6.56
CA LEU A 66 -5.86 -8.57 -5.30
C LEU A 66 -4.79 -8.46 -4.21
N CYS A 67 -3.85 -9.39 -4.11
CA CYS A 67 -2.76 -9.32 -3.15
C CYS A 67 -1.96 -8.03 -3.31
N LYS A 68 -1.61 -7.64 -4.54
CA LYS A 68 -0.90 -6.38 -4.79
C LYS A 68 -1.68 -5.16 -4.32
N LEU A 69 -2.95 -5.07 -4.71
CA LEU A 69 -3.81 -3.97 -4.30
C LEU A 69 -4.01 -3.93 -2.78
N ALA A 70 -4.22 -5.10 -2.16
CA ALA A 70 -4.44 -5.21 -0.72
C ALA A 70 -3.22 -4.80 0.11
N GLU A 71 -2.00 -5.14 -0.32
CA GLU A 71 -0.76 -4.74 0.35
C GLU A 71 -0.59 -3.22 0.39
N ASN A 72 -0.82 -2.53 -0.72
CA ASN A 72 -0.76 -1.08 -0.79
C ASN A 72 -1.92 -0.43 -0.02
N THR A 73 -3.11 -0.99 -0.12
CA THR A 73 -4.30 -0.55 0.63
C THR A 73 -4.11 -0.69 2.13
N PHE A 74 -3.51 -1.78 2.61
CA PHE A 74 -3.17 -1.96 4.02
C PHE A 74 -2.28 -0.81 4.53
N ARG A 75 -1.26 -0.44 3.77
CA ARG A 75 -0.37 0.69 4.12
C ARG A 75 -1.13 2.02 4.13
N ASP A 76 -1.96 2.26 3.12
CA ASP A 76 -2.76 3.47 3.01
C ASP A 76 -3.73 3.64 4.19
N ILE A 77 -4.44 2.60 4.59
CA ILE A 77 -5.35 2.61 5.75
C ILE A 77 -4.58 2.90 7.04
N ASN A 78 -3.40 2.28 7.23
CA ASN A 78 -2.59 2.52 8.43
C ASN A 78 -2.01 3.94 8.48
N ILE A 79 -1.69 4.53 7.33
CA ILE A 79 -1.30 5.95 7.25
C ILE A 79 -2.49 6.85 7.57
N ALA A 80 -3.69 6.55 7.05
CA ALA A 80 -4.90 7.30 7.35
C ALA A 80 -5.23 7.27 8.85
N TYR A 81 -5.10 6.10 9.48
CA TYR A 81 -5.26 5.97 10.93
C TYR A 81 -4.24 6.83 11.70
N ALA A 82 -2.97 6.82 11.31
CA ALA A 82 -1.95 7.65 11.94
C ALA A 82 -2.24 9.14 11.76
N ASN A 83 -2.72 9.55 10.59
CA ASN A 83 -3.11 10.92 10.29
C ASN A 83 -4.32 11.37 11.13
N GLU A 84 -5.35 10.54 11.22
CA GLU A 84 -6.52 10.82 12.07
C GLU A 84 -6.13 10.92 13.54
N LEU A 85 -5.28 10.00 14.01
CA LEU A 85 -4.76 10.03 15.39
C LEU A 85 -3.97 11.32 15.66
N ALA A 86 -3.20 11.82 14.69
CA ALA A 86 -2.49 13.09 14.83
C ALA A 86 -3.45 14.27 15.01
N LEU A 87 -4.56 14.30 14.27
CA LEU A 87 -5.58 15.34 14.41
C LEU A 87 -6.32 15.26 15.76
N ILE A 88 -6.57 14.06 16.28
CA ILE A 88 -7.15 13.84 17.60
C ILE A 88 -6.18 14.31 18.69
N CYS A 89 -4.91 13.90 18.60
CA CYS A 89 -3.87 14.26 19.57
C CYS A 89 -3.68 15.79 19.64
N GLU A 90 -3.66 16.46 18.49
CA GLU A 90 -3.55 17.91 18.42
C GLU A 90 -4.68 18.60 19.17
N LYS A 91 -5.94 18.19 18.97
CA LYS A 91 -7.10 18.75 19.68
C LYS A 91 -7.07 18.48 21.20
N SER A 92 -6.38 17.43 21.59
CA SER A 92 -6.27 16.99 23.00
C SER A 92 -4.99 17.48 23.68
N GLY A 93 -4.12 18.23 23.00
CA GLY A 93 -2.83 18.65 23.53
C GLY A 93 -1.84 17.52 23.78
N ILE A 94 -1.97 16.41 23.04
CA ILE A 94 -1.12 15.21 23.17
C ILE A 94 -0.06 15.21 22.06
N ASN A 95 1.16 14.82 22.39
CA ASN A 95 2.20 14.57 21.40
C ASN A 95 1.95 13.24 20.68
N VAL A 96 1.53 13.29 19.41
CA VAL A 96 1.21 12.10 18.62
C VAL A 96 2.43 11.20 18.40
N TRP A 97 3.63 11.77 18.27
CA TRP A 97 4.87 10.99 18.06
C TRP A 97 5.20 10.13 19.28
N GLU A 98 5.06 10.71 20.48
CA GLU A 98 5.21 9.99 21.74
C GLU A 98 4.13 8.92 21.88
N ALA A 99 2.86 9.27 21.65
CA ALA A 99 1.74 8.34 21.72
C ALA A 99 1.93 7.13 20.80
N ILE A 100 2.30 7.35 19.54
CA ILE A 100 2.58 6.27 18.57
C ILE A 100 3.76 5.41 19.03
N SER A 101 4.84 6.04 19.51
CA SER A 101 6.02 5.32 20.01
C SER A 101 5.64 4.40 21.17
N LEU A 102 4.84 4.88 22.11
CA LEU A 102 4.37 4.09 23.26
C LEU A 102 3.43 2.96 22.82
N CYS A 103 2.47 3.25 21.91
CA CYS A 103 1.56 2.24 21.38
C CYS A 103 2.30 1.09 20.68
N ASN A 104 3.35 1.41 19.92
CA ASN A 104 4.13 0.44 19.15
C ASN A 104 5.01 -0.48 20.02
N ASN A 105 5.11 -0.24 21.33
CA ASN A 105 5.67 -1.25 22.28
C ASN A 105 4.72 -2.43 22.51
N HIS A 106 3.45 -2.31 22.14
CA HIS A 106 2.52 -3.43 22.23
C HIS A 106 2.81 -4.44 21.10
N PRO A 107 2.97 -5.74 21.40
CA PRO A 107 3.49 -6.74 20.45
C PRO A 107 2.62 -6.97 19.20
N ARG A 108 1.38 -6.51 19.20
CA ARG A 108 0.43 -6.63 18.08
C ARG A 108 0.06 -5.30 17.44
N VAL A 109 0.79 -4.22 17.73
CA VAL A 109 0.51 -2.87 17.24
C VAL A 109 1.72 -2.33 16.49
N ASN A 110 1.48 -1.81 15.29
CA ASN A 110 2.49 -1.15 14.47
C ASN A 110 1.86 0.01 13.71
N ILE A 111 1.61 1.10 14.41
CA ILE A 111 1.03 2.33 13.85
C ILE A 111 2.08 3.03 13.00
N HIS A 112 1.71 3.42 11.78
CA HIS A 112 2.57 4.19 10.90
C HIS A 112 2.74 5.64 11.39
N GLN A 113 3.67 6.36 10.78
CA GLN A 113 3.89 7.77 11.09
C GLN A 113 2.88 8.64 10.35
N PRO A 114 2.29 9.66 11.01
CA PRO A 114 1.44 10.64 10.34
C PRO A 114 2.28 11.56 9.43
N GLY A 115 1.64 12.12 8.41
CA GLY A 115 2.31 12.98 7.46
C GLY A 115 1.35 13.89 6.68
N PRO A 116 1.87 14.70 5.74
CA PRO A 116 1.08 15.66 4.98
C PRO A 116 0.18 15.04 3.91
N GLY A 117 0.05 13.73 3.87
CA GLY A 117 -0.71 12.97 2.88
C GLY A 117 0.10 11.83 2.30
N VAL A 118 -0.47 11.14 1.32
CA VAL A 118 0.14 10.00 0.63
C VAL A 118 0.35 10.36 -0.83
N GLY A 119 1.61 10.44 -1.24
CA GLY A 119 2.00 10.68 -2.63
C GLY A 119 2.43 9.39 -3.36
N GLY A 120 2.92 9.59 -4.57
CA GLY A 120 3.43 8.52 -5.42
C GLY A 120 2.37 7.86 -6.31
N HIS A 121 2.81 6.82 -7.04
CA HIS A 121 2.02 6.22 -8.12
C HIS A 121 1.22 4.98 -7.68
N CYS A 122 1.51 4.41 -6.51
CA CYS A 122 0.93 3.14 -6.08
C CYS A 122 0.00 3.32 -4.88
N ILE A 123 0.53 3.71 -3.70
CA ILE A 123 -0.26 3.74 -2.46
C ILE A 123 -1.44 4.73 -2.55
N ALA A 124 -1.27 5.85 -3.23
CA ALA A 124 -2.34 6.83 -3.43
C ALA A 124 -3.40 6.41 -4.47
N VAL A 125 -3.11 5.42 -5.32
CA VAL A 125 -3.94 5.04 -6.48
C VAL A 125 -4.56 3.66 -6.31
N ASP A 126 -3.79 2.66 -5.91
CA ASP A 126 -4.24 1.25 -5.86
C ASP A 126 -5.53 1.03 -5.04
N PRO A 127 -5.75 1.70 -3.89
CA PRO A 127 -6.99 1.54 -3.14
C PRO A 127 -8.24 1.96 -3.93
N TRP A 128 -8.11 2.94 -4.84
CA TRP A 128 -9.22 3.40 -5.68
C TRP A 128 -9.73 2.32 -6.62
N PHE A 129 -8.88 1.41 -7.13
CA PHE A 129 -9.31 0.27 -7.94
C PHE A 129 -10.25 -0.66 -7.16
N ILE A 130 -9.98 -0.85 -5.86
CA ILE A 130 -10.86 -1.66 -4.99
C ILE A 130 -12.18 -0.92 -4.75
N VAL A 131 -12.13 0.39 -4.46
CA VAL A 131 -13.31 1.23 -4.22
C VAL A 131 -14.21 1.28 -5.46
N GLU A 132 -13.63 1.51 -6.64
CA GLU A 132 -14.35 1.55 -7.91
C GLU A 132 -15.06 0.21 -8.21
N LYS A 133 -14.36 -0.90 -7.98
CA LYS A 133 -14.90 -2.23 -8.26
C LYS A 133 -15.96 -2.68 -7.25
N GLN A 134 -15.87 -2.24 -5.99
CA GLN A 134 -16.73 -2.67 -4.89
C GLN A 134 -17.16 -1.48 -4.02
N PRO A 135 -17.85 -0.46 -4.58
CA PRO A 135 -18.14 0.80 -3.88
C PRO A 135 -19.05 0.59 -2.64
N ASP A 136 -19.93 -0.40 -2.69
CA ASP A 136 -20.82 -0.70 -1.58
C ASP A 136 -20.15 -1.44 -0.41
N THR A 137 -19.04 -2.10 -0.66
CA THR A 137 -18.31 -2.91 0.33
C THR A 137 -17.06 -2.21 0.86
N ALA A 138 -16.30 -1.51 0.01
CA ALA A 138 -15.00 -0.92 0.33
C ALA A 138 -15.09 0.38 1.13
N LYS A 139 -15.95 0.43 2.17
CA LYS A 139 -16.21 1.67 2.94
C LYS A 139 -15.00 2.16 3.71
N LEU A 140 -14.30 1.28 4.41
CA LEU A 140 -13.09 1.61 5.17
C LEU A 140 -11.97 2.14 4.24
N ILE A 141 -11.77 1.46 3.12
CA ILE A 141 -10.75 1.82 2.13
C ILE A 141 -11.04 3.21 1.57
N HIS A 142 -12.30 3.45 1.18
CA HIS A 142 -12.74 4.75 0.67
C HIS A 142 -12.52 5.86 1.71
N GLN A 143 -12.93 5.63 2.96
CA GLN A 143 -12.76 6.62 4.02
C GLN A 143 -11.29 6.92 4.30
N ALA A 144 -10.42 5.91 4.30
CA ALA A 144 -8.98 6.09 4.47
C ALA A 144 -8.39 6.98 3.36
N ARG A 145 -8.81 6.75 2.10
CA ARG A 145 -8.38 7.62 0.98
C ARG A 145 -8.83 9.07 1.16
N LEU A 146 -10.06 9.29 1.57
CA LEU A 146 -10.56 10.66 1.82
C LEU A 146 -9.77 11.37 2.93
N ILE A 147 -9.40 10.66 4.00
CA ILE A 147 -8.56 11.20 5.07
C ILE A 147 -7.19 11.59 4.51
N ASN A 148 -6.50 10.67 3.83
CA ASN A 148 -5.18 10.91 3.28
C ASN A 148 -5.16 12.02 2.22
N ASP A 149 -6.15 12.07 1.34
CA ASP A 149 -6.27 13.09 0.30
C ASP A 149 -6.57 14.50 0.86
N ASN A 150 -7.18 14.59 2.05
CA ASN A 150 -7.45 15.85 2.72
C ASN A 150 -6.26 16.39 3.54
N MET A 151 -5.29 15.55 3.90
CA MET A 151 -4.15 15.96 4.72
C MET A 151 -3.32 17.11 4.15
N PRO A 152 -3.03 17.17 2.83
CA PRO A 152 -2.32 18.32 2.27
C PRO A 152 -3.03 19.66 2.52
N THR A 153 -4.37 19.68 2.39
CA THR A 153 -5.18 20.86 2.66
C THR A 153 -5.10 21.30 4.11
N ILE A 154 -5.19 20.34 5.04
CA ILE A 154 -5.08 20.61 6.48
C ILE A 154 -3.71 21.19 6.81
N VAL A 155 -2.63 20.60 6.28
CA VAL A 155 -1.26 21.04 6.53
C VAL A 155 -1.03 22.43 5.93
N ALA A 156 -1.49 22.68 4.70
CA ALA A 156 -1.40 24.00 4.06
C ALA A 156 -2.12 25.06 4.89
N GLN A 157 -3.33 24.78 5.40
CA GLN A 157 -4.05 25.73 6.24
C GLN A 157 -3.33 26.03 7.55
N LYS A 158 -2.69 25.02 8.17
CA LYS A 158 -1.87 25.22 9.38
C LYS A 158 -0.69 26.15 9.10
N ILE A 159 0.02 25.95 7.98
CA ILE A 159 1.13 26.81 7.57
C ILE A 159 0.65 28.25 7.37
N ILE A 160 -0.46 28.45 6.65
CA ILE A 160 -1.05 29.77 6.42
C ILE A 160 -1.37 30.44 7.76
N ASN A 161 -2.03 29.73 8.68
CA ASN A 161 -2.39 30.29 9.99
C ASN A 161 -1.16 30.65 10.83
N LEU A 162 -0.08 29.91 10.76
CA LEU A 162 1.17 30.19 11.47
C LEU A 162 1.95 31.39 10.87
N THR A 163 1.77 31.63 9.57
CA THR A 163 2.47 32.72 8.86
C THR A 163 1.65 34.00 8.74
N GLN A 164 0.36 33.98 9.11
CA GLN A 164 -0.48 35.19 9.14
C GLN A 164 0.05 36.16 10.22
N GLY A 165 0.47 37.35 9.79
CA GLY A 165 1.01 38.40 10.68
C GLY A 165 2.54 38.42 10.80
N GLN A 166 3.24 37.53 10.09
CA GLN A 166 4.68 37.70 9.90
C GLN A 166 4.94 38.54 8.64
N ASP A 167 5.57 39.71 8.82
CA ASP A 167 6.07 40.47 7.69
C ASP A 167 7.01 39.62 6.87
N LYS A 168 6.79 39.58 5.55
CA LYS A 168 7.73 38.86 4.65
C LYS A 168 9.11 39.48 4.82
N PRO A 169 10.19 38.67 4.96
CA PRO A 169 11.54 39.17 4.97
C PRO A 169 11.91 39.89 3.65
#